data_b0df43d3e018755be4a22eabc6620638
#
_entry.id   b0df43d3e018755be4a22eabc6620638
#
_cell.length_a   1.000
_cell.length_b   1.000
_cell.length_c   1.000
_cell.angle_alpha   90.00
_cell.angle_beta   90.00
_cell.angle_gamma   90.00
#
_symmetry.space_group_name_H-M   'P 1'
#
loop_
_entity.id
_entity.type
_entity.pdbx_description
1 polymer ?
#
loop_
_entity_poly.entity_id
_entity_poly.type
_entity_poly.pdbx_seq_one_letter_code
_entity_poly.pdbx_strand_id
1 'polypeptide(L)'
;MVTKQEILTALQKVNDPELHRSLVELGMVHGLSVGEDGLVRFTLRLTTLACPMKSRMAEEARAALLALPGVTGVEIDYAAMSKAQLQAIARSVKTPLPPIKQFNQIGRIVAVLSGKGGVGKSSVTALLAVALRRLGYKVGILDADVTGPSIPKLFGLPPGGLRGGDLGMLPAVTKTGIRVVSTNLLLKQADQPTIWRGPLIAGTIKQFWQDTIWGRLDYLLVDLPPGTSDAALTVMQNLPLDGVVLVTTPQDLAALVVTKAVHMVERMGFPIHAVVENMSYFRCPDNDKQYFIFGPSHVQEIADAARVSLVARIPVNPEVAVMCDAGQVEEIDQPQIHELTAKLAALAGKEDAAEPAGAR
;
A
#
# COMPACT_ATOMS: atom_id res chain seq x y z
N MET A 1 28.91 22.19 -38.41
CA MET A 1 29.15 21.17 -37.38
C MET A 1 28.10 21.35 -36.27
N VAL A 2 27.43 20.28 -35.85
CA VAL A 2 26.50 20.36 -34.74
C VAL A 2 27.24 20.63 -33.43
N THR A 3 26.71 21.50 -32.61
CA THR A 3 27.31 21.90 -31.34
C THR A 3 26.84 21.04 -30.18
N LYS A 4 27.65 20.92 -29.12
CA LYS A 4 27.23 20.22 -27.88
C LYS A 4 25.94 20.81 -27.30
N GLN A 5 25.68 22.10 -27.46
CA GLN A 5 24.49 22.76 -26.94
C GLN A 5 23.22 22.34 -27.70
N GLU A 6 23.30 22.22 -29.03
CA GLU A 6 22.17 21.71 -29.84
C GLU A 6 21.84 20.26 -29.50
N ILE A 7 22.85 19.43 -29.24
CA ILE A 7 22.67 18.03 -28.81
C ILE A 7 22.00 17.98 -27.45
N LEU A 8 22.45 18.74 -26.46
CA LEU A 8 21.82 18.80 -25.13
C LEU A 8 20.39 19.30 -25.22
N THR A 9 20.11 20.28 -26.06
CA THR A 9 18.76 20.80 -26.29
C THR A 9 17.84 19.74 -26.92
N ALA A 10 18.34 18.90 -27.82
CA ALA A 10 17.59 17.77 -28.37
C ALA A 10 17.33 16.69 -27.31
N LEU A 11 18.32 16.36 -26.49
CA LEU A 11 18.20 15.39 -25.40
C LEU A 11 17.33 15.88 -24.25
N GLN A 12 17.11 17.19 -24.09
CA GLN A 12 16.13 17.73 -23.13
C GLN A 12 14.68 17.34 -23.45
N LYS A 13 14.40 16.93 -24.68
CA LYS A 13 13.06 16.47 -25.09
C LYS A 13 12.83 14.98 -24.80
N VAL A 14 13.90 14.25 -24.48
CA VAL A 14 13.83 12.81 -24.13
C VAL A 14 13.71 12.67 -22.63
N ASN A 15 12.60 12.11 -22.18
CA ASN A 15 12.29 11.94 -20.76
C ASN A 15 12.53 10.51 -20.29
N ASP A 16 13.01 10.39 -19.06
CA ASP A 16 12.94 9.11 -18.34
C ASP A 16 11.46 8.78 -18.08
N PRO A 17 10.97 7.61 -18.52
CA PRO A 17 9.56 7.25 -18.40
C PRO A 17 9.11 6.98 -16.96
N GLU A 18 10.03 6.73 -16.03
CA GLU A 18 9.72 6.52 -14.61
C GLU A 18 9.74 7.84 -13.82
N LEU A 19 10.68 8.73 -14.14
CA LEU A 19 10.87 9.99 -13.42
C LEU A 19 10.18 11.18 -14.08
N HIS A 20 9.66 11.01 -15.31
CA HIS A 20 8.96 12.04 -16.12
C HIS A 20 9.73 13.36 -16.26
N ARG A 21 11.07 13.28 -16.26
CA ARG A 21 11.99 14.39 -16.43
C ARG A 21 13.03 14.09 -17.50
N SER A 22 13.60 15.13 -18.10
CA SER A 22 14.53 14.94 -19.19
C SER A 22 15.83 14.24 -18.73
N LEU A 23 16.43 13.45 -19.64
CA LEU A 23 17.70 12.77 -19.39
C LEU A 23 18.82 13.75 -19.00
N VAL A 24 18.74 15.00 -19.53
CA VAL A 24 19.73 16.04 -19.24
C VAL A 24 19.53 16.62 -17.84
N GLU A 25 18.28 16.92 -17.44
CA GLU A 25 17.95 17.42 -16.09
C GLU A 25 18.30 16.41 -14.99
N LEU A 26 18.12 15.12 -15.29
CA LEU A 26 18.47 14.04 -14.37
C LEU A 26 19.97 13.76 -14.32
N GLY A 27 20.79 14.48 -15.12
CA GLY A 27 22.22 14.25 -15.18
C GLY A 27 22.59 12.85 -15.68
N MET A 28 21.73 12.26 -16.54
CA MET A 28 21.94 10.93 -17.11
C MET A 28 22.91 10.93 -18.29
N VAL A 29 23.14 12.09 -18.91
CA VAL A 29 24.01 12.26 -20.07
C VAL A 29 25.42 12.61 -19.62
N HIS A 30 26.41 11.76 -19.88
CA HIS A 30 27.82 11.96 -19.52
C HIS A 30 28.76 11.74 -20.70
N GLY A 31 29.94 12.36 -20.65
CA GLY A 31 31.00 12.13 -21.64
C GLY A 31 30.63 12.53 -23.06
N LEU A 32 29.71 13.52 -23.24
CA LEU A 32 29.24 13.93 -24.55
C LEU A 32 30.39 14.47 -25.41
N SER A 33 30.58 13.82 -26.55
CA SER A 33 31.55 14.23 -27.57
C SER A 33 30.94 14.15 -28.97
N VAL A 34 31.44 14.99 -29.87
CA VAL A 34 31.05 15.05 -31.28
C VAL A 34 32.31 14.93 -32.12
N GLY A 35 32.38 13.91 -32.98
CA GLY A 35 33.46 13.74 -33.92
C GLY A 35 33.39 14.71 -35.09
N GLU A 36 34.50 14.93 -35.78
CA GLU A 36 34.54 15.74 -37.01
C GLU A 36 33.69 15.15 -38.13
N ASP A 37 33.45 13.83 -38.06
CA ASP A 37 32.60 13.06 -38.93
C ASP A 37 31.08 13.19 -38.60
N GLY A 38 30.73 13.96 -37.58
CA GLY A 38 29.33 14.12 -37.11
C GLY A 38 28.82 12.98 -36.21
N LEU A 39 29.70 12.06 -35.78
CA LEU A 39 29.34 10.98 -34.88
C LEU A 39 29.26 11.48 -33.44
N VAL A 40 28.09 11.32 -32.81
CA VAL A 40 27.82 11.71 -31.41
C VAL A 40 28.04 10.51 -30.51
N ARG A 41 28.89 10.67 -29.48
CA ARG A 41 29.12 9.64 -28.44
C ARG A 41 28.78 10.20 -27.07
N PHE A 42 28.07 9.41 -26.25
CA PHE A 42 27.86 9.73 -24.85
C PHE A 42 27.53 8.49 -24.02
N THR A 43 27.71 8.59 -22.72
CA THR A 43 27.32 7.55 -21.76
C THR A 43 25.98 7.89 -21.12
N LEU A 44 24.99 7.00 -21.26
CA LEU A 44 23.73 7.07 -20.56
C LEU A 44 23.88 6.39 -19.18
N ARG A 45 23.92 7.21 -18.13
CA ARG A 45 23.97 6.72 -16.74
C ARG A 45 22.58 6.41 -16.24
N LEU A 46 22.38 5.18 -15.81
CA LEU A 46 21.09 4.65 -15.35
C LEU A 46 21.09 4.46 -13.84
N THR A 47 19.92 4.55 -13.22
CA THR A 47 19.74 4.23 -11.81
C THR A 47 20.11 2.78 -11.50
N THR A 48 19.89 1.88 -12.46
CA THR A 48 20.35 0.48 -12.46
C THR A 48 20.63 -0.01 -13.90
N LEU A 49 21.67 -0.79 -14.11
CA LEU A 49 21.96 -1.40 -15.42
C LEU A 49 20.90 -2.43 -15.86
N ALA A 50 20.09 -2.91 -14.92
CA ALA A 50 18.97 -3.81 -15.18
C ALA A 50 17.66 -3.07 -15.52
N CYS A 51 17.69 -1.75 -15.77
CA CYS A 51 16.52 -0.97 -16.13
C CYS A 51 15.85 -1.54 -17.39
N PRO A 52 14.59 -1.98 -17.34
CA PRO A 52 13.88 -2.52 -18.50
C PRO A 52 13.62 -1.48 -19.58
N MET A 53 13.64 -0.19 -19.22
CA MET A 53 13.36 0.92 -20.13
C MET A 53 14.61 1.47 -20.83
N LYS A 54 15.80 0.92 -20.53
CA LYS A 54 17.08 1.45 -21.09
C LYS A 54 17.10 1.47 -22.62
N SER A 55 16.58 0.43 -23.27
CA SER A 55 16.56 0.32 -24.74
C SER A 55 15.65 1.40 -25.33
N ARG A 56 14.48 1.63 -24.73
CA ARG A 56 13.53 2.65 -25.17
C ARG A 56 14.12 4.06 -25.04
N MET A 57 14.72 4.39 -23.89
CA MET A 57 15.38 5.69 -23.69
C MET A 57 16.52 5.93 -24.70
N ALA A 58 17.31 4.88 -24.98
CA ALA A 58 18.39 4.96 -25.95
C ALA A 58 17.86 5.14 -27.39
N GLU A 59 16.77 4.49 -27.77
CA GLU A 59 16.12 4.64 -29.07
C GLU A 59 15.54 6.05 -29.24
N GLU A 60 14.84 6.57 -28.23
CA GLU A 60 14.30 7.92 -28.23
C GLU A 60 15.42 8.98 -28.31
N ALA A 61 16.50 8.77 -27.55
CA ALA A 61 17.68 9.65 -27.60
C ALA A 61 18.37 9.61 -28.98
N ARG A 62 18.52 8.41 -29.55
CA ARG A 62 19.10 8.24 -30.89
C ARG A 62 18.25 8.91 -31.97
N ALA A 63 16.93 8.72 -31.93
CA ALA A 63 16.01 9.34 -32.86
C ALA A 63 16.04 10.87 -32.78
N ALA A 64 16.05 11.43 -31.56
CA ALA A 64 16.13 12.88 -31.34
C ALA A 64 17.43 13.50 -31.86
N LEU A 65 18.56 12.78 -31.76
CA LEU A 65 19.86 13.27 -32.22
C LEU A 65 20.04 13.11 -33.74
N LEU A 66 19.59 12.01 -34.35
CA LEU A 66 19.65 11.80 -35.78
C LEU A 66 18.77 12.77 -36.58
N ALA A 67 17.79 13.40 -35.94
CA ALA A 67 16.99 14.48 -36.53
C ALA A 67 17.75 15.82 -36.64
N LEU A 68 18.93 15.96 -36.04
CA LEU A 68 19.73 17.18 -36.11
C LEU A 68 20.60 17.19 -37.38
N PRO A 69 20.66 18.34 -38.11
CA PRO A 69 21.53 18.49 -39.27
C PRO A 69 23.00 18.30 -38.86
N GLY A 70 23.71 17.42 -39.60
CA GLY A 70 25.15 17.18 -39.36
C GLY A 70 25.47 16.09 -38.35
N VAL A 71 24.48 15.38 -37.80
CA VAL A 71 24.67 14.14 -37.05
C VAL A 71 24.58 12.96 -38.01
N THR A 72 25.68 12.17 -38.10
CA THR A 72 25.81 11.00 -38.99
C THR A 72 25.56 9.69 -38.25
N GLY A 73 25.73 9.67 -36.92
CA GLY A 73 25.53 8.49 -36.10
C GLY A 73 25.52 8.79 -34.61
N VAL A 74 25.04 7.84 -33.81
CA VAL A 74 24.96 7.99 -32.35
C VAL A 74 25.38 6.69 -31.68
N GLU A 75 26.42 6.79 -30.87
CA GLU A 75 26.94 5.68 -30.03
C GLU A 75 26.60 6.00 -28.56
N ILE A 76 25.94 5.04 -27.89
CA ILE A 76 25.49 5.22 -26.51
C ILE A 76 26.05 4.08 -25.66
N ASP A 77 26.94 4.44 -24.74
CA ASP A 77 27.41 3.54 -23.69
C ASP A 77 26.51 3.60 -22.47
N TYR A 78 26.52 2.54 -21.65
CA TYR A 78 25.71 2.46 -20.44
C TYR A 78 26.58 2.34 -19.20
N ALA A 79 26.28 3.12 -18.18
CA ALA A 79 26.92 3.01 -16.87
C ALA A 79 25.89 3.11 -15.75
N ALA A 80 26.21 2.56 -14.58
CA ALA A 80 25.40 2.79 -13.38
C ALA A 80 25.75 4.16 -12.77
N MET A 81 24.75 4.81 -12.22
CA MET A 81 24.96 6.03 -11.41
C MET A 81 25.70 5.72 -10.12
N SER A 82 26.52 6.64 -9.68
CA SER A 82 27.12 6.59 -8.35
C SER A 82 26.07 6.87 -7.26
N LYS A 83 26.34 6.41 -6.02
CA LYS A 83 25.48 6.70 -4.86
C LYS A 83 25.22 8.21 -4.67
N ALA A 84 26.23 9.04 -4.92
CA ALA A 84 26.10 10.49 -4.83
C ALA A 84 25.15 11.07 -5.88
N GLN A 85 25.19 10.56 -7.12
CA GLN A 85 24.29 10.97 -8.19
C GLN A 85 22.84 10.53 -7.92
N LEU A 86 22.65 9.29 -7.44
CA LEU A 86 21.33 8.81 -7.02
C LEU A 86 20.74 9.67 -5.90
N GLN A 87 21.56 10.07 -4.91
CA GLN A 87 21.13 10.97 -3.86
C GLN A 87 20.83 12.39 -4.38
N ALA A 88 21.60 12.90 -5.36
CA ALA A 88 21.34 14.19 -5.99
C ALA A 88 20.02 14.18 -6.77
N ILE A 89 19.75 13.13 -7.53
CA ILE A 89 18.46 12.94 -8.21
C ILE A 89 17.34 12.85 -7.19
N ALA A 90 17.47 12.01 -6.15
CA ALA A 90 16.47 11.91 -5.09
C ALA A 90 16.20 13.26 -4.39
N ARG A 91 17.19 14.15 -4.32
CA ARG A 91 17.02 15.52 -3.82
C ARG A 91 16.41 16.47 -4.84
N SER A 92 16.74 16.32 -6.14
CA SER A 92 16.23 17.18 -7.22
C SER A 92 14.82 16.82 -7.68
N VAL A 93 14.43 15.56 -7.55
CA VAL A 93 13.05 15.06 -7.76
C VAL A 93 12.15 15.47 -6.59
N LYS A 94 12.71 15.85 -5.45
CA LYS A 94 11.98 16.59 -4.42
C LYS A 94 11.82 18.05 -4.83
N THR A 95 10.92 18.35 -5.76
CA THR A 95 10.14 19.57 -5.64
C THR A 95 9.53 19.53 -4.24
N PRO A 96 9.66 20.54 -3.37
CA PRO A 96 8.88 20.57 -2.16
C PRO A 96 7.43 20.80 -2.60
N LEU A 97 6.72 19.72 -2.89
CA LEU A 97 5.27 19.71 -2.80
C LEU A 97 4.97 20.20 -1.38
N PRO A 98 4.02 21.12 -1.21
CA PRO A 98 3.60 21.52 0.12
C PRO A 98 3.37 20.22 0.89
N PRO A 99 3.89 20.08 2.13
CA PRO A 99 3.90 18.81 2.80
C PRO A 99 2.46 18.32 2.85
N ILE A 100 2.17 17.23 2.12
CA ILE A 100 0.83 16.61 2.03
C ILE A 100 0.29 16.35 3.44
N LYS A 101 1.20 16.18 4.41
CA LYS A 101 0.89 16.16 5.85
C LYS A 101 0.01 17.31 6.34
N GLN A 102 0.04 18.48 5.70
CA GLN A 102 -0.83 19.61 6.08
C GLN A 102 -2.31 19.34 5.74
N PHE A 103 -2.57 18.46 4.76
CA PHE A 103 -3.93 18.13 4.35
C PHE A 103 -4.47 16.87 5.04
N ASN A 104 -3.61 16.11 5.73
CA ASN A 104 -3.97 14.85 6.37
C ASN A 104 -4.12 15.04 7.88
N GLN A 105 -5.32 14.83 8.36
CA GLN A 105 -5.67 14.76 9.79
C GLN A 105 -6.27 13.37 10.03
N ILE A 106 -5.46 12.44 10.52
CA ILE A 106 -5.89 11.06 10.79
C ILE A 106 -5.87 10.86 12.30
N GLY A 107 -7.02 10.51 12.85
CA GLY A 107 -7.19 10.31 14.27
C GLY A 107 -6.50 9.05 14.77
N ARG A 108 -6.82 7.90 14.17
CA ARG A 108 -6.29 6.59 14.56
C ARG A 108 -5.88 5.76 13.35
N ILE A 109 -4.73 5.08 13.44
CA ILE A 109 -4.21 4.19 12.40
C ILE A 109 -4.11 2.79 12.99
N VAL A 110 -5.00 1.90 12.55
CA VAL A 110 -5.11 0.53 13.07
C VAL A 110 -4.73 -0.47 11.99
N ALA A 111 -3.71 -1.27 12.26
CA ALA A 111 -3.31 -2.34 11.37
C ALA A 111 -4.16 -3.61 11.58
N VAL A 112 -4.50 -4.30 10.50
CA VAL A 112 -5.13 -5.62 10.55
C VAL A 112 -4.12 -6.65 10.08
N LEU A 113 -3.76 -7.56 10.97
CA LEU A 113 -2.70 -8.55 10.79
C LEU A 113 -3.26 -9.95 10.91
N SER A 114 -2.70 -10.90 10.17
CA SER A 114 -2.97 -12.33 10.34
C SER A 114 -1.69 -13.15 10.34
N GLY A 115 -1.66 -14.23 11.08
CA GLY A 115 -0.51 -15.13 11.14
C GLY A 115 -0.28 -15.89 9.83
N LYS A 116 -1.31 -16.15 9.02
CA LYS A 116 -1.24 -16.87 7.74
C LYS A 116 -2.19 -16.25 6.71
N GLY A 117 -1.99 -16.59 5.44
CA GLY A 117 -2.93 -16.26 4.36
C GLY A 117 -4.22 -17.07 4.41
N GLY A 118 -5.29 -16.56 3.79
CA GLY A 118 -6.56 -17.28 3.64
C GLY A 118 -7.49 -17.28 4.87
N VAL A 119 -7.17 -16.53 5.93
CA VAL A 119 -8.03 -16.41 7.12
C VAL A 119 -9.16 -15.36 6.96
N GLY A 120 -9.24 -14.69 5.81
CA GLY A 120 -10.22 -13.63 5.57
C GLY A 120 -9.86 -12.28 6.19
N LYS A 121 -8.57 -11.99 6.40
CA LYS A 121 -8.06 -10.72 6.93
C LYS A 121 -8.66 -9.50 6.24
N SER A 122 -8.57 -9.44 4.91
CA SER A 122 -9.07 -8.31 4.12
C SER A 122 -10.60 -8.17 4.17
N SER A 123 -11.34 -9.29 4.26
CA SER A 123 -12.79 -9.24 4.48
C SER A 123 -13.12 -8.67 5.85
N VAL A 124 -12.38 -9.05 6.89
CA VAL A 124 -12.51 -8.48 8.25
C VAL A 124 -12.16 -6.99 8.24
N THR A 125 -11.08 -6.59 7.55
CA THR A 125 -10.69 -5.18 7.39
C THR A 125 -11.82 -4.37 6.74
N ALA A 126 -12.40 -4.89 5.66
CA ALA A 126 -13.51 -4.23 4.97
C ALA A 126 -14.76 -4.12 5.85
N LEU A 127 -15.14 -5.19 6.54
CA LEU A 127 -16.28 -5.21 7.45
C LEU A 127 -16.10 -4.25 8.63
N LEU A 128 -14.90 -4.15 9.22
CA LEU A 128 -14.57 -3.17 10.25
C LEU A 128 -14.71 -1.74 9.72
N ALA A 129 -14.22 -1.46 8.51
CA ALA A 129 -14.35 -0.15 7.87
C ALA A 129 -15.82 0.22 7.66
N VAL A 130 -16.63 -0.71 7.17
CA VAL A 130 -18.08 -0.52 6.97
C VAL A 130 -18.78 -0.25 8.31
N ALA A 131 -18.47 -1.02 9.35
CA ALA A 131 -19.07 -0.84 10.68
C ALA A 131 -18.68 0.52 11.30
N LEU A 132 -17.40 0.93 11.22
CA LEU A 132 -16.97 2.27 11.64
C LEU A 132 -17.70 3.37 10.85
N ARG A 133 -17.86 3.17 9.54
CA ARG A 133 -18.57 4.13 8.69
C ARG A 133 -20.06 4.27 9.10
N ARG A 134 -20.72 3.16 9.44
CA ARG A 134 -22.11 3.13 9.95
C ARG A 134 -22.26 3.84 11.29
N LEU A 135 -21.21 3.83 12.12
CA LEU A 135 -21.15 4.63 13.37
C LEU A 135 -20.90 6.12 13.12
N GLY A 136 -20.75 6.56 11.86
CA GLY A 136 -20.58 7.96 11.48
C GLY A 136 -19.14 8.42 11.33
N TYR A 137 -18.13 7.56 11.57
CA TYR A 137 -16.72 7.91 11.42
C TYR A 137 -16.31 8.07 9.95
N LYS A 138 -15.32 8.94 9.72
CA LYS A 138 -14.63 9.07 8.43
C LYS A 138 -13.51 8.04 8.37
N VAL A 139 -13.62 7.09 7.43
CA VAL A 139 -12.76 5.92 7.37
C VAL A 139 -11.96 5.88 6.09
N GLY A 140 -10.68 5.51 6.21
CA GLY A 140 -9.82 5.13 5.10
C GLY A 140 -9.34 3.69 5.23
N ILE A 141 -8.97 3.08 4.10
CA ILE A 141 -8.29 1.77 4.04
C ILE A 141 -7.05 1.92 3.17
N LEU A 142 -5.90 1.56 3.74
CA LEU A 142 -4.66 1.34 3.00
C LEU A 142 -4.46 -0.17 2.82
N ASP A 143 -4.66 -0.66 1.61
CA ASP A 143 -4.36 -2.04 1.24
C ASP A 143 -2.86 -2.19 1.01
N ALA A 144 -2.18 -2.71 2.02
CA ALA A 144 -0.74 -2.93 2.03
C ALA A 144 -0.35 -4.35 1.59
N ASP A 145 -1.32 -5.22 1.27
CA ASP A 145 -1.06 -6.51 0.64
C ASP A 145 -0.86 -6.34 -0.88
N VAL A 146 0.30 -5.81 -1.24
CA VAL A 146 0.67 -5.49 -2.63
C VAL A 146 0.69 -6.73 -3.53
N THR A 147 0.89 -7.91 -2.95
CA THR A 147 1.01 -9.18 -3.69
C THR A 147 -0.34 -9.82 -4.01
N GLY A 148 -1.34 -9.58 -3.18
CA GLY A 148 -2.69 -10.12 -3.35
C GLY A 148 -3.77 -9.10 -2.95
N PRO A 149 -3.75 -7.89 -3.53
CA PRO A 149 -4.64 -6.81 -3.13
C PRO A 149 -6.09 -7.18 -3.42
N SER A 150 -6.92 -7.26 -2.39
CA SER A 150 -8.30 -7.72 -2.49
C SER A 150 -9.34 -6.66 -2.08
N ILE A 151 -8.95 -5.63 -1.35
CA ILE A 151 -9.84 -4.58 -0.85
C ILE A 151 -10.67 -3.92 -1.97
N PRO A 152 -10.09 -3.50 -3.14
CA PRO A 152 -10.89 -2.88 -4.19
C PRO A 152 -12.01 -3.78 -4.71
N LYS A 153 -11.77 -5.09 -4.84
CA LYS A 153 -12.77 -6.06 -5.29
C LYS A 153 -13.94 -6.14 -4.32
N LEU A 154 -13.66 -6.19 -3.00
CA LEU A 154 -14.69 -6.26 -1.97
C LEU A 154 -15.66 -5.06 -2.00
N PHE A 155 -15.18 -3.89 -2.40
CA PHE A 155 -15.98 -2.67 -2.53
C PHE A 155 -16.49 -2.39 -3.96
N GLY A 156 -16.23 -3.28 -4.91
CA GLY A 156 -16.63 -3.09 -6.31
C GLY A 156 -15.95 -1.88 -6.98
N LEU A 157 -14.74 -1.51 -6.51
CA LEU A 157 -13.98 -0.40 -7.09
C LEU A 157 -13.27 -0.86 -8.37
N PRO A 158 -13.44 -0.13 -9.49
CA PRO A 158 -12.80 -0.49 -10.74
C PRO A 158 -11.28 -0.21 -10.71
N PRO A 159 -10.49 -0.92 -11.52
CA PRO A 159 -9.10 -0.56 -11.78
C PRO A 159 -8.97 0.88 -12.28
N GLY A 160 -7.81 1.52 -12.04
CA GLY A 160 -7.60 2.93 -12.41
C GLY A 160 -8.35 3.94 -11.55
N GLY A 161 -8.86 3.52 -10.40
CA GLY A 161 -9.64 4.36 -9.49
C GLY A 161 -8.81 5.40 -8.71
N LEU A 162 -7.48 5.26 -8.63
CA LEU A 162 -6.61 6.27 -8.04
C LEU A 162 -6.32 7.38 -9.05
N ARG A 163 -6.49 8.63 -8.62
CA ARG A 163 -6.20 9.81 -9.42
C ARG A 163 -4.94 10.48 -8.87
N GLY A 164 -3.88 10.50 -9.68
CA GLY A 164 -2.68 11.28 -9.40
C GLY A 164 -2.81 12.70 -9.93
N GLY A 165 -2.20 13.66 -9.25
CA GLY A 165 -2.08 15.05 -9.68
C GLY A 165 -0.81 15.67 -9.10
N ASP A 166 -0.51 16.93 -9.47
CA ASP A 166 0.68 17.68 -9.02
C ASP A 166 0.77 17.83 -7.49
N LEU A 167 -0.36 17.72 -6.80
CA LEU A 167 -0.44 17.84 -5.34
C LEU A 167 -0.39 16.50 -4.59
N GLY A 168 -0.43 15.38 -5.30
CA GLY A 168 -0.43 14.04 -4.70
C GLY A 168 -1.50 13.12 -5.26
N MET A 169 -1.72 11.99 -4.59
CA MET A 169 -2.66 10.95 -4.98
C MET A 169 -3.99 11.11 -4.22
N LEU A 170 -5.10 11.07 -4.94
CA LEU A 170 -6.43 11.03 -4.35
C LEU A 170 -6.89 9.57 -4.21
N PRO A 171 -7.35 9.14 -3.02
CA PRO A 171 -7.88 7.81 -2.82
C PRO A 171 -9.17 7.60 -3.63
N ALA A 172 -9.42 6.35 -4.02
CA ALA A 172 -10.74 5.97 -4.53
C ALA A 172 -11.76 6.08 -3.39
N VAL A 173 -13.01 6.39 -3.74
CA VAL A 173 -14.08 6.58 -2.75
C VAL A 173 -15.18 5.57 -3.03
N THR A 174 -15.59 4.81 -2.02
CA THR A 174 -16.67 3.83 -2.10
C THR A 174 -18.04 4.50 -2.08
N LYS A 175 -19.12 3.73 -2.25
CA LYS A 175 -20.51 4.23 -2.24
C LYS A 175 -20.87 4.95 -0.93
N THR A 176 -20.37 4.46 0.22
CA THR A 176 -20.63 5.07 1.54
C THR A 176 -19.60 6.13 1.94
N GLY A 177 -18.58 6.37 1.11
CA GLY A 177 -17.58 7.40 1.34
C GLY A 177 -16.31 6.93 2.06
N ILE A 178 -16.05 5.62 2.12
CA ILE A 178 -14.78 5.07 2.59
C ILE A 178 -13.70 5.36 1.55
N ARG A 179 -12.53 5.87 1.98
CA ARG A 179 -11.40 6.18 1.10
C ARG A 179 -10.46 5.00 1.01
N VAL A 180 -10.15 4.55 -0.21
CA VAL A 180 -9.35 3.33 -0.43
C VAL A 180 -8.13 3.63 -1.28
N VAL A 181 -6.97 3.15 -0.84
CA VAL A 181 -5.72 3.12 -1.62
C VAL A 181 -5.24 1.68 -1.69
N SER A 182 -4.98 1.20 -2.89
CA SER A 182 -4.49 -0.14 -3.17
C SER A 182 -3.72 -0.15 -4.49
N THR A 183 -2.77 -1.06 -4.65
CA THR A 183 -2.01 -1.21 -5.90
C THR A 183 -2.90 -1.56 -7.09
N ASN A 184 -3.95 -2.37 -6.90
CA ASN A 184 -4.89 -2.70 -7.97
C ASN A 184 -5.60 -1.49 -8.56
N LEU A 185 -5.74 -0.41 -7.80
CA LEU A 185 -6.35 0.83 -8.28
C LEU A 185 -5.42 1.67 -9.16
N LEU A 186 -4.11 1.34 -9.22
CA LEU A 186 -3.14 1.93 -10.16
C LEU A 186 -3.11 1.22 -11.51
N LEU A 187 -3.55 -0.03 -11.55
CA LEU A 187 -3.51 -0.86 -12.75
C LEU A 187 -4.63 -0.45 -13.71
N LYS A 188 -4.37 -0.59 -15.02
CA LYS A 188 -5.40 -0.41 -16.04
C LYS A 188 -6.35 -1.60 -16.14
N GLN A 189 -5.86 -2.80 -15.77
CA GLN A 189 -6.60 -4.06 -15.77
C GLN A 189 -6.32 -4.81 -14.47
N ALA A 190 -7.35 -5.41 -13.87
CA ALA A 190 -7.26 -6.05 -12.56
C ALA A 190 -6.40 -7.33 -12.54
N ASP A 191 -6.27 -7.99 -13.68
CA ASP A 191 -5.54 -9.24 -13.89
C ASP A 191 -4.09 -9.05 -14.36
N GLN A 192 -3.63 -7.79 -14.46
CA GLN A 192 -2.27 -7.49 -14.88
C GLN A 192 -1.27 -7.96 -13.80
N PRO A 193 -0.41 -8.95 -14.10
CA PRO A 193 0.57 -9.42 -13.13
C PRO A 193 1.59 -8.34 -12.82
N THR A 194 1.70 -7.98 -11.56
CA THR A 194 2.72 -7.06 -11.06
C THR A 194 3.80 -7.86 -10.35
N ILE A 195 5.03 -7.81 -10.87
CA ILE A 195 6.19 -8.47 -10.23
C ILE A 195 6.79 -7.48 -9.22
N TRP A 196 6.38 -7.61 -7.96
CA TRP A 196 6.91 -6.82 -6.86
C TRP A 196 8.10 -7.53 -6.20
N ARG A 197 9.22 -6.85 -6.09
CA ARG A 197 10.37 -7.32 -5.27
C ARG A 197 10.33 -6.63 -3.91
N GLY A 198 10.74 -7.33 -2.84
CA GLY A 198 10.63 -6.87 -1.45
C GLY A 198 10.97 -5.39 -1.19
N PRO A 199 12.11 -4.84 -1.64
CA PRO A 199 12.44 -3.43 -1.46
C PRO A 199 11.48 -2.45 -2.16
N LEU A 200 10.87 -2.87 -3.28
CA LEU A 200 9.88 -2.06 -4.00
C LEU A 200 8.54 -2.00 -3.26
N ILE A 201 8.13 -3.11 -2.63
CA ILE A 201 6.89 -3.17 -1.82
C ILE A 201 6.94 -2.13 -0.72
N ALA A 202 8.02 -2.10 0.05
CA ALA A 202 8.21 -1.15 1.15
C ALA A 202 8.19 0.31 0.67
N GLY A 203 8.85 0.59 -0.45
CA GLY A 203 8.86 1.91 -1.08
C GLY A 203 7.46 2.35 -1.52
N THR A 204 6.71 1.46 -2.16
CA THR A 204 5.35 1.73 -2.65
C THR A 204 4.39 2.01 -1.50
N ILE A 205 4.41 1.21 -0.43
CA ILE A 205 3.54 1.43 0.72
C ILE A 205 3.87 2.75 1.43
N LYS A 206 5.16 3.05 1.59
CA LYS A 206 5.61 4.33 2.12
C LYS A 206 5.13 5.49 1.24
N GLN A 207 5.20 5.34 -0.08
CA GLN A 207 4.71 6.32 -1.03
C GLN A 207 3.19 6.47 -0.93
N PHE A 208 2.42 5.39 -0.87
CA PHE A 208 0.97 5.43 -0.65
C PHE A 208 0.58 6.16 0.64
N TRP A 209 1.35 5.97 1.70
CA TRP A 209 1.16 6.68 2.94
C TRP A 209 1.50 8.17 2.82
N GLN A 210 2.65 8.50 2.21
CA GLN A 210 3.19 9.86 2.18
C GLN A 210 2.55 10.76 1.13
N ASP A 211 2.20 10.19 -0.04
CA ASP A 211 1.77 10.94 -1.23
C ASP A 211 0.24 10.93 -1.41
N THR A 212 -0.50 10.26 -0.54
CA THR A 212 -1.96 10.26 -0.58
C THR A 212 -2.55 11.42 0.21
N ILE A 213 -3.47 12.13 -0.40
CA ILE A 213 -4.28 13.17 0.26
C ILE A 213 -5.49 12.48 0.91
N TRP A 214 -5.26 11.97 2.13
CA TRP A 214 -6.30 11.33 2.91
C TRP A 214 -7.36 12.32 3.43
N GLY A 215 -7.00 13.62 3.59
CA GLY A 215 -7.84 14.62 4.22
C GLY A 215 -8.10 14.30 5.70
N ARG A 216 -9.28 14.65 6.20
CA ARG A 216 -9.68 14.31 7.57
C ARG A 216 -10.27 12.91 7.61
N LEU A 217 -9.66 12.03 8.41
CA LEU A 217 -10.14 10.70 8.76
C LEU A 217 -10.15 10.55 10.29
N ASP A 218 -11.15 9.84 10.79
CA ASP A 218 -11.18 9.42 12.19
C ASP A 218 -10.40 8.10 12.36
N TYR A 219 -10.50 7.21 11.35
CA TYR A 219 -9.78 5.94 11.31
C TYR A 219 -9.15 5.68 9.94
N LEU A 220 -7.91 5.20 9.94
CA LEU A 220 -7.28 4.57 8.80
C LEU A 220 -6.96 3.11 9.15
N LEU A 221 -7.60 2.18 8.47
CA LEU A 221 -7.31 0.76 8.59
C LEU A 221 -6.21 0.38 7.58
N VAL A 222 -5.21 -0.37 8.04
CA VAL A 222 -4.11 -0.84 7.20
C VAL A 222 -4.21 -2.35 7.07
N ASP A 223 -4.59 -2.83 5.89
CA ASP A 223 -4.65 -4.26 5.59
C ASP A 223 -3.25 -4.78 5.28
N LEU A 224 -2.59 -5.44 6.26
CA LEU A 224 -1.20 -5.87 6.16
C LEU A 224 -1.05 -7.12 5.26
N PRO A 225 0.12 -7.35 4.65
CA PRO A 225 0.43 -8.65 4.04
C PRO A 225 0.28 -9.79 5.06
N PRO A 226 -0.10 -11.00 4.63
CA PRO A 226 -0.28 -12.14 5.53
C PRO A 226 1.04 -12.62 6.13
N GLY A 227 0.97 -13.16 7.33
CA GLY A 227 2.11 -13.75 8.02
C GLY A 227 3.00 -12.73 8.74
N THR A 228 4.12 -13.22 9.25
CA THR A 228 5.18 -12.45 9.94
C THR A 228 6.35 -12.15 9.02
N SER A 229 6.06 -11.89 7.73
CA SER A 229 7.07 -11.64 6.69
C SER A 229 7.73 -10.27 6.83
N ASP A 230 8.90 -10.11 6.19
CA ASP A 230 9.60 -8.83 6.11
C ASP A 230 8.72 -7.71 5.54
N ALA A 231 7.75 -8.04 4.68
CA ALA A 231 6.81 -7.07 4.13
C ALA A 231 5.91 -6.49 5.23
N ALA A 232 5.28 -7.34 6.07
CA ALA A 232 4.45 -6.88 7.18
C ALA A 232 5.27 -6.06 8.19
N LEU A 233 6.47 -6.54 8.56
CA LEU A 233 7.40 -5.81 9.45
C LEU A 233 7.74 -4.43 8.88
N THR A 234 8.06 -4.35 7.59
CA THR A 234 8.46 -3.10 6.95
C THR A 234 7.30 -2.09 6.93
N VAL A 235 6.07 -2.55 6.67
CA VAL A 235 4.89 -1.68 6.74
C VAL A 235 4.70 -1.15 8.15
N MET A 236 4.74 -2.00 9.16
CA MET A 236 4.58 -1.62 10.56
C MET A 236 5.66 -0.63 11.03
N GLN A 237 6.91 -0.76 10.54
CA GLN A 237 8.00 0.17 10.87
C GLN A 237 7.87 1.54 10.22
N ASN A 238 7.17 1.64 9.10
CA ASN A 238 7.07 2.89 8.31
C ASN A 238 5.79 3.68 8.58
N LEU A 239 4.81 3.09 9.27
CA LEU A 239 3.54 3.73 9.58
C LEU A 239 3.41 4.01 11.07
N PRO A 240 2.90 5.17 11.48
CA PRO A 240 2.64 5.49 12.89
C PRO A 240 1.36 4.80 13.36
N LEU A 241 1.44 3.50 13.62
CA LEU A 241 0.29 2.70 14.04
C LEU A 241 -0.07 2.97 15.49
N ASP A 242 -1.35 3.12 15.78
CA ASP A 242 -1.89 3.22 17.15
C ASP A 242 -2.18 1.84 17.75
N GLY A 243 -2.28 0.80 16.91
CA GLY A 243 -2.45 -0.57 17.39
C GLY A 243 -2.82 -1.54 16.28
N VAL A 244 -3.08 -2.78 16.69
CA VAL A 244 -3.27 -3.92 15.80
C VAL A 244 -4.55 -4.69 16.14
N VAL A 245 -5.30 -5.12 15.13
CA VAL A 245 -6.33 -6.15 15.21
C VAL A 245 -5.78 -7.44 14.61
N LEU A 246 -5.77 -8.52 15.38
CA LEU A 246 -5.33 -9.84 14.93
C LEU A 246 -6.50 -10.62 14.35
N VAL A 247 -6.33 -11.21 13.16
CA VAL A 247 -7.32 -12.08 12.52
C VAL A 247 -6.78 -13.51 12.43
N THR A 248 -7.58 -14.46 12.87
CA THR A 248 -7.25 -15.90 12.88
C THR A 248 -8.47 -16.75 12.45
N THR A 249 -8.27 -18.06 12.44
CA THR A 249 -9.32 -19.11 12.25
C THR A 249 -9.11 -20.21 13.29
N PRO A 250 -10.13 -21.08 13.58
CA PRO A 250 -10.06 -22.08 14.65
C PRO A 250 -8.97 -23.16 14.51
N GLN A 251 -8.36 -23.32 13.34
CA GLN A 251 -7.39 -24.38 13.08
C GLN A 251 -6.16 -24.31 14.00
N ASP A 252 -5.72 -25.43 14.58
CA ASP A 252 -4.57 -25.52 15.50
C ASP A 252 -3.27 -24.91 14.95
N LEU A 253 -2.95 -25.15 13.68
CA LEU A 253 -1.81 -24.52 13.02
C LEU A 253 -1.89 -22.99 13.00
N ALA A 254 -3.11 -22.43 13.03
CA ALA A 254 -3.30 -20.99 13.10
C ALA A 254 -2.88 -20.44 14.47
N ALA A 255 -3.19 -21.15 15.56
CA ALA A 255 -2.83 -20.72 16.92
C ALA A 255 -1.32 -20.54 17.10
N LEU A 256 -0.50 -21.50 16.64
CA LEU A 256 0.98 -21.39 16.72
C LEU A 256 1.54 -20.20 15.91
N VAL A 257 0.99 -19.98 14.69
CA VAL A 257 1.48 -18.90 13.84
C VAL A 257 0.99 -17.54 14.34
N VAL A 258 -0.21 -17.48 14.92
CA VAL A 258 -0.73 -16.26 15.56
C VAL A 258 0.08 -15.90 16.81
N THR A 259 0.53 -16.87 17.61
CA THR A 259 1.45 -16.60 18.74
C THR A 259 2.74 -15.94 18.27
N LYS A 260 3.28 -16.35 17.11
CA LYS A 260 4.44 -15.66 16.51
C LYS A 260 4.10 -14.23 16.10
N ALA A 261 2.89 -13.99 15.58
CA ALA A 261 2.43 -12.66 15.22
C ALA A 261 2.24 -11.77 16.47
N VAL A 262 1.69 -12.30 17.56
CA VAL A 262 1.60 -11.62 18.87
C VAL A 262 2.97 -11.17 19.32
N HIS A 263 3.94 -12.09 19.40
CA HIS A 263 5.31 -11.76 19.81
C HIS A 263 5.98 -10.73 18.87
N MET A 264 5.68 -10.76 17.59
CA MET A 264 6.17 -9.76 16.62
C MET A 264 5.62 -8.37 16.96
N VAL A 265 4.31 -8.25 17.16
CA VAL A 265 3.65 -6.98 17.49
C VAL A 265 4.16 -6.43 18.82
N GLU A 266 4.30 -7.28 19.85
CA GLU A 266 4.86 -6.91 21.15
C GLU A 266 6.30 -6.40 21.05
N ARG A 267 7.16 -7.08 20.28
CA ARG A 267 8.55 -6.63 20.03
C ARG A 267 8.63 -5.27 19.34
N MET A 268 7.63 -4.95 18.54
CA MET A 268 7.55 -3.65 17.88
C MET A 268 6.91 -2.57 18.75
N GLY A 269 6.42 -2.93 19.94
CA GLY A 269 5.85 -2.01 20.91
C GLY A 269 4.45 -1.53 20.58
N PHE A 270 3.71 -2.21 19.68
CA PHE A 270 2.34 -1.84 19.37
C PHE A 270 1.34 -2.57 20.26
N PRO A 271 0.27 -1.91 20.74
CA PRO A 271 -0.80 -2.58 21.43
C PRO A 271 -1.64 -3.44 20.49
N ILE A 272 -2.11 -4.58 20.99
CA ILE A 272 -3.12 -5.39 20.29
C ILE A 272 -4.47 -4.98 20.88
N HIS A 273 -5.37 -4.47 20.02
CA HIS A 273 -6.67 -3.98 20.46
C HIS A 273 -7.75 -5.07 20.50
N ALA A 274 -7.67 -6.03 19.58
CA ALA A 274 -8.65 -7.10 19.47
C ALA A 274 -8.10 -8.34 18.78
N VAL A 275 -8.73 -9.49 19.05
CA VAL A 275 -8.56 -10.73 18.30
C VAL A 275 -9.88 -11.10 17.65
N VAL A 276 -9.84 -11.37 16.34
CA VAL A 276 -11.00 -11.79 15.53
C VAL A 276 -10.77 -13.20 15.03
N GLU A 277 -11.56 -14.14 15.50
CA GLU A 277 -11.61 -15.49 14.94
C GLU A 277 -12.66 -15.54 13.85
N ASN A 278 -12.22 -15.47 12.61
CA ASN A 278 -13.06 -15.60 11.43
C ASN A 278 -13.32 -17.08 11.12
N MET A 279 -14.45 -17.38 10.49
CA MET A 279 -14.90 -18.76 10.18
C MET A 279 -14.98 -19.65 11.45
N SER A 280 -15.35 -19.05 12.58
CA SER A 280 -15.33 -19.69 13.89
C SER A 280 -16.29 -20.87 14.01
N TYR A 281 -17.45 -20.76 13.40
CA TYR A 281 -18.49 -21.78 13.36
C TYR A 281 -19.42 -21.54 12.18
N PHE A 282 -20.17 -22.54 11.79
CA PHE A 282 -21.31 -22.44 10.89
C PHE A 282 -22.60 -22.56 11.68
N ARG A 283 -23.54 -21.64 11.49
CA ARG A 283 -24.87 -21.73 12.05
C ARG A 283 -25.82 -22.31 11.00
N CYS A 284 -26.40 -23.46 11.30
CA CYS A 284 -27.34 -24.11 10.41
C CYS A 284 -28.64 -23.29 10.32
N PRO A 285 -29.08 -22.88 9.12
CA PRO A 285 -30.28 -22.07 8.96
C PRO A 285 -31.59 -22.82 9.36
N ASP A 286 -31.59 -24.16 9.34
CA ASP A 286 -32.78 -24.94 9.62
C ASP A 286 -33.07 -25.11 11.12
N ASN A 287 -32.05 -25.11 11.98
CA ASN A 287 -32.19 -25.47 13.39
C ASN A 287 -31.33 -24.64 14.35
N ASP A 288 -30.68 -23.57 13.87
CA ASP A 288 -29.78 -22.66 14.61
C ASP A 288 -28.58 -23.34 15.29
N LYS A 289 -28.39 -24.65 15.09
CA LYS A 289 -27.25 -25.38 15.67
C LYS A 289 -25.92 -24.89 15.09
N GLN A 290 -24.96 -24.73 15.98
CA GLN A 290 -23.61 -24.38 15.61
C GLN A 290 -22.76 -25.61 15.30
N TYR A 291 -22.05 -25.59 14.19
CA TYR A 291 -21.12 -26.63 13.77
C TYR A 291 -19.70 -25.99 13.67
N PHE A 292 -18.76 -26.62 14.34
CA PHE A 292 -17.35 -26.19 14.35
C PHE A 292 -16.59 -26.88 13.22
N ILE A 293 -16.80 -26.42 11.99
CA ILE A 293 -16.30 -27.03 10.76
C ILE A 293 -14.77 -27.12 10.74
N PHE A 294 -14.10 -26.11 11.32
CA PHE A 294 -12.65 -26.02 11.36
C PHE A 294 -12.06 -26.39 12.75
N GLY A 295 -12.80 -27.09 13.57
CA GLY A 295 -12.40 -27.49 14.92
C GLY A 295 -12.88 -26.54 16.01
N PRO A 296 -12.55 -26.82 17.28
CA PRO A 296 -12.92 -25.99 18.41
C PRO A 296 -12.23 -24.61 18.32
N SER A 297 -12.83 -23.60 18.96
CA SER A 297 -12.25 -22.26 19.01
C SER A 297 -11.05 -22.21 19.97
N HIS A 298 -9.95 -21.63 19.55
CA HIS A 298 -8.77 -21.32 20.35
C HIS A 298 -8.60 -19.80 20.58
N VAL A 299 -9.62 -19.02 20.26
CA VAL A 299 -9.52 -17.55 20.31
C VAL A 299 -9.22 -17.01 21.71
N GLN A 300 -9.72 -17.70 22.77
CA GLN A 300 -9.48 -17.26 24.14
C GLN A 300 -8.00 -17.43 24.54
N GLU A 301 -7.39 -18.55 24.17
CA GLU A 301 -5.97 -18.81 24.43
C GLU A 301 -5.08 -17.75 23.74
N ILE A 302 -5.46 -17.37 22.52
CA ILE A 302 -4.77 -16.32 21.75
C ILE A 302 -4.99 -14.96 22.42
N ALA A 303 -6.20 -14.66 22.85
CA ALA A 303 -6.54 -13.39 23.50
C ALA A 303 -5.79 -13.26 24.85
N ASP A 304 -5.71 -14.32 25.62
CA ASP A 304 -4.97 -14.35 26.88
C ASP A 304 -3.46 -14.15 26.65
N ALA A 305 -2.89 -14.85 25.65
CA ALA A 305 -1.51 -14.65 25.24
C ALA A 305 -1.22 -13.22 24.78
N ALA A 306 -2.15 -12.60 24.05
CA ALA A 306 -2.06 -11.22 23.59
C ALA A 306 -2.46 -10.19 24.66
N ARG A 307 -2.92 -10.62 25.85
CA ARG A 307 -3.44 -9.78 26.95
C ARG A 307 -4.59 -8.86 26.49
N VAL A 308 -5.47 -9.39 25.66
CA VAL A 308 -6.58 -8.65 25.04
C VAL A 308 -7.90 -9.23 25.53
N SER A 309 -8.79 -8.37 26.02
CA SER A 309 -10.14 -8.75 26.41
C SER A 309 -11.17 -8.67 25.30
N LEU A 310 -10.84 -7.98 24.20
CA LEU A 310 -11.76 -7.76 23.10
C LEU A 310 -11.62 -8.86 22.05
N VAL A 311 -12.61 -9.72 21.98
CA VAL A 311 -12.66 -10.88 21.09
C VAL A 311 -13.95 -10.87 20.28
N ALA A 312 -13.86 -11.21 18.99
CA ALA A 312 -15.02 -11.46 18.16
C ALA A 312 -14.89 -12.82 17.45
N ARG A 313 -16.01 -13.54 17.34
CA ARG A 313 -16.11 -14.82 16.63
C ARG A 313 -17.11 -14.67 15.48
N ILE A 314 -16.61 -14.70 14.25
CA ILE A 314 -17.41 -14.50 13.04
C ILE A 314 -17.77 -15.88 12.48
N PRO A 315 -19.07 -16.15 12.22
CA PRO A 315 -19.48 -17.41 11.60
C PRO A 315 -19.07 -17.50 10.13
N VAL A 316 -18.99 -18.73 9.63
CA VAL A 316 -19.01 -18.98 8.20
C VAL A 316 -20.39 -18.59 7.67
N ASN A 317 -20.45 -17.64 6.74
CA ASN A 317 -21.68 -17.24 6.08
C ASN A 317 -21.48 -17.21 4.57
N PRO A 318 -22.12 -18.13 3.81
CA PRO A 318 -22.02 -18.16 2.35
C PRO A 318 -22.51 -16.88 1.67
N GLU A 319 -23.51 -16.19 2.22
CA GLU A 319 -24.03 -14.94 1.66
C GLU A 319 -22.96 -13.84 1.72
N VAL A 320 -22.22 -13.76 2.83
CA VAL A 320 -21.10 -12.81 2.97
C VAL A 320 -20.05 -13.05 1.88
N ALA A 321 -19.74 -14.32 1.59
CA ALA A 321 -18.77 -14.64 0.53
C ALA A 321 -19.28 -14.18 -0.85
N VAL A 322 -20.53 -14.48 -1.18
CA VAL A 322 -21.17 -14.06 -2.45
C VAL A 322 -21.18 -12.53 -2.58
N MET A 323 -21.58 -11.82 -1.53
CA MET A 323 -21.63 -10.36 -1.55
C MET A 323 -20.22 -9.73 -1.66
N CYS A 324 -19.23 -10.31 -0.98
CA CYS A 324 -17.82 -9.90 -1.12
C CYS A 324 -17.32 -10.07 -2.56
N ASP A 325 -17.62 -11.20 -3.19
CA ASP A 325 -17.24 -11.46 -4.58
C ASP A 325 -17.96 -10.54 -5.58
N ALA A 326 -19.19 -10.13 -5.26
CA ALA A 326 -19.96 -9.16 -6.03
C ALA A 326 -19.55 -7.70 -5.79
N GLY A 327 -18.61 -7.41 -4.88
CA GLY A 327 -18.19 -6.04 -4.54
C GLY A 327 -19.22 -5.27 -3.72
N GLN A 328 -20.03 -5.97 -2.93
CA GLN A 328 -21.14 -5.42 -2.15
C GLN A 328 -20.91 -5.50 -0.64
N VAL A 329 -19.66 -5.46 -0.20
CA VAL A 329 -19.32 -5.57 1.23
C VAL A 329 -19.99 -4.49 2.09
N GLU A 330 -20.30 -3.33 1.54
CA GLU A 330 -20.98 -2.24 2.24
C GLU A 330 -22.45 -2.54 2.60
N GLU A 331 -23.04 -3.54 1.97
CA GLU A 331 -24.43 -3.97 2.20
C GLU A 331 -24.52 -5.10 3.25
N ILE A 332 -23.38 -5.70 3.61
CA ILE A 332 -23.31 -6.81 4.57
C ILE A 332 -23.63 -6.30 5.99
N ASP A 333 -24.53 -7.00 6.66
CA ASP A 333 -24.79 -6.85 8.08
C ASP A 333 -24.14 -7.99 8.87
N GLN A 334 -23.17 -7.63 9.74
CA GLN A 334 -22.40 -8.60 10.54
C GLN A 334 -22.41 -8.18 12.01
N PRO A 335 -23.37 -8.63 12.82
CA PRO A 335 -23.55 -8.18 14.20
C PRO A 335 -22.29 -8.30 15.07
N GLN A 336 -21.51 -9.38 14.92
CA GLN A 336 -20.28 -9.59 15.69
C GLN A 336 -19.22 -8.52 15.41
N ILE A 337 -19.16 -8.02 14.17
CA ILE A 337 -18.27 -6.93 13.79
C ILE A 337 -18.80 -5.59 14.32
N HIS A 338 -20.11 -5.36 14.29
CA HIS A 338 -20.71 -4.13 14.85
C HIS A 338 -20.42 -4.02 16.34
N GLU A 339 -20.60 -5.10 17.12
CA GLU A 339 -20.29 -5.14 18.55
C GLU A 339 -18.82 -4.87 18.82
N LEU A 340 -17.93 -5.57 18.10
CA LEU A 340 -16.48 -5.36 18.18
C LEU A 340 -16.10 -3.91 17.90
N THR A 341 -16.64 -3.35 16.82
CA THR A 341 -16.31 -2.00 16.36
C THR A 341 -16.79 -0.94 17.35
N ALA A 342 -17.98 -1.11 17.93
CA ALA A 342 -18.50 -0.20 18.97
C ALA A 342 -17.59 -0.20 20.21
N LYS A 343 -17.09 -1.37 20.62
CA LYS A 343 -16.18 -1.49 21.77
C LYS A 343 -14.81 -0.88 21.44
N LEU A 344 -14.26 -1.09 20.23
CA LEU A 344 -13.03 -0.47 19.77
C LEU A 344 -13.12 1.07 19.78
N ALA A 345 -14.22 1.61 19.27
CA ALA A 345 -14.46 3.04 19.25
C ALA A 345 -14.59 3.64 20.68
N ALA A 346 -15.21 2.91 21.60
CA ALA A 346 -15.34 3.31 22.99
C ALA A 346 -13.99 3.30 23.75
N LEU A 347 -13.08 2.37 23.44
CA LEU A 347 -11.74 2.36 24.01
C LEU A 347 -10.94 3.57 23.52
N ALA A 348 -11.03 3.92 22.26
CA ALA A 348 -10.37 5.08 21.68
C ALA A 348 -10.83 6.40 22.36
N GLY A 349 -12.13 6.56 22.60
CA GLY A 349 -12.66 7.74 23.27
C GLY A 349 -12.25 7.88 24.76
N LYS A 350 -11.92 6.76 25.43
CA LYS A 350 -11.43 6.79 26.81
C LYS A 350 -9.95 7.17 26.90
N GLU A 351 -9.13 6.75 25.94
CA GLU A 351 -7.70 7.12 25.87
C GLU A 351 -7.53 8.61 25.58
N ASP A 352 -8.34 9.18 24.68
CA ASP A 352 -8.33 10.63 24.38
C ASP A 352 -8.78 11.48 25.56
N ALA A 353 -9.62 10.94 26.46
CA ALA A 353 -10.06 11.62 27.69
C ALA A 353 -9.05 11.49 28.86
N ALA A 354 -8.09 10.57 28.77
CA ALA A 354 -7.08 10.30 29.80
C ALA A 354 -5.75 11.04 29.58
N GLU A 355 -5.52 11.68 28.43
CA GLU A 355 -4.39 12.59 28.25
C GLU A 355 -4.64 13.89 29.00
N PRO A 356 -3.80 14.23 30.03
CA PRO A 356 -3.95 15.49 30.75
C PRO A 356 -3.63 16.66 29.80
N ALA A 357 -4.50 17.63 29.74
CA ALA A 357 -4.24 18.95 29.14
C ALA A 357 -3.05 19.62 29.84
N GLY A 358 -1.83 19.36 29.34
CA GLY A 358 -0.63 19.90 29.97
C GLY A 358 0.67 19.52 29.29
N ALA A 359 0.88 19.92 28.05
CA ALA A 359 2.20 20.28 27.50
C ALA A 359 1.99 21.05 26.20
N ARG A 360 1.80 22.35 26.35
CA ARG A 360 1.96 23.32 25.25
C ARG A 360 3.42 23.78 25.18
#